data_88a8c5346c5618ba1bfa9859206c2e94
#
_entry.id   88a8c5346c5618ba1bfa9859206c2e94
#
_cell.length_a   1.000
_cell.length_b   1.000
_cell.length_c   1.000
_cell.angle_alpha   90.00
_cell.angle_beta   90.00
_cell.angle_gamma   90.00
#
_symmetry.space_group_name_H-M   'P 1'
#
loop_
_entity.id
_entity.type
_entity.pdbx_description
1 polymer ?
#
loop_
_entity_poly.entity_id
_entity_poly.type
_entity_poly.pdbx_seq_one_letter_code
_entity_poly.pdbx_strand_id
1 'polypeptide(L)'
;NIDSNKIKFEGIEIDIPNHLSNIKDKNFNLGIRASDIELSDKGFEFEVELAEISGSETLLHLTRGSAKIITSIEEVMNFNIHDKVKIDFNINKLYAFEESGILASSPFGGSYV
;
A
#
# COMPACT_ATOMS: atom_id res chain seq x y z
N ASN A 1 -3.79 -10.23 6.35
CA ASN A 1 -4.64 -11.40 6.48
C ASN A 1 -5.67 -11.48 5.36
N ILE A 2 -5.83 -12.66 4.79
CA ILE A 2 -6.78 -12.88 3.70
C ILE A 2 -7.86 -13.84 4.19
N ASP A 3 -9.12 -13.41 4.07
CA ASP A 3 -10.25 -14.15 4.56
C ASP A 3 -11.35 -14.13 3.51
N SER A 4 -11.82 -15.35 3.10
CA SER A 4 -12.89 -15.51 2.12
C SER A 4 -12.61 -14.70 0.84
N ASN A 5 -13.37 -13.63 0.62
CA ASN A 5 -13.28 -12.80 -0.56
C ASN A 5 -12.66 -11.43 -0.27
N LYS A 6 -12.10 -11.25 0.92
CA LYS A 6 -11.59 -9.96 1.37
C LYS A 6 -10.17 -10.08 1.89
N ILE A 7 -9.40 -9.04 1.66
CA ILE A 7 -8.09 -8.86 2.29
C ILE A 7 -8.28 -7.86 3.43
N LYS A 8 -7.85 -8.25 4.63
CA LYS A 8 -7.97 -7.42 5.82
C LYS A 8 -6.60 -7.10 6.39
N PHE A 9 -6.35 -5.84 6.65
CA PHE A 9 -5.13 -5.41 7.32
C PHE A 9 -5.36 -4.07 7.99
N GLU A 10 -4.94 -3.97 9.26
CA GLU A 10 -5.01 -2.72 10.05
C GLU A 10 -6.37 -2.01 9.97
N GLY A 11 -7.47 -2.77 10.02
CA GLY A 11 -8.81 -2.21 9.95
C GLY A 11 -9.28 -1.87 8.56
N ILE A 12 -8.47 -2.08 7.56
CA ILE A 12 -8.81 -1.87 6.16
C ILE A 12 -9.27 -3.21 5.58
N GLU A 13 -10.35 -3.16 4.82
CA GLU A 13 -10.91 -4.35 4.16
C GLU A 13 -11.12 -4.03 2.68
N ILE A 14 -10.52 -4.84 1.81
CA ILE A 14 -10.61 -4.64 0.36
C ILE A 14 -10.96 -5.95 -0.31
N ASP A 15 -11.53 -5.86 -1.51
CA ASP A 15 -11.81 -7.04 -2.33
C ASP A 15 -10.51 -7.65 -2.83
N ILE A 16 -10.48 -8.97 -2.95
CA ILE A 16 -9.30 -9.67 -3.48
C ILE A 16 -9.25 -9.46 -4.99
N PRO A 17 -8.21 -8.81 -5.53
CA PRO A 17 -8.07 -8.71 -6.98
C PRO A 17 -7.78 -10.07 -7.61
N ASN A 18 -8.11 -10.23 -8.89
CA ASN A 18 -7.99 -11.51 -9.57
C ASN A 18 -6.60 -12.13 -9.50
N HIS A 19 -5.56 -11.32 -9.63
CA HIS A 19 -4.18 -11.83 -9.62
C HIS A 19 -3.73 -12.33 -8.24
N LEU A 20 -4.48 -12.04 -7.20
CA LEU A 20 -4.19 -12.53 -5.84
C LEU A 20 -5.16 -13.61 -5.39
N SER A 21 -6.05 -14.06 -6.26
CA SER A 21 -7.09 -15.03 -5.88
C SER A 21 -6.53 -16.38 -5.44
N ASN A 22 -5.33 -16.73 -5.86
CA ASN A 22 -4.69 -17.99 -5.52
C ASN A 22 -3.99 -18.00 -4.16
N ILE A 23 -4.00 -16.88 -3.44
CA ILE A 23 -3.35 -16.80 -2.13
C ILE A 23 -4.35 -16.71 -0.98
N LYS A 24 -5.60 -17.11 -1.21
CA LYS A 24 -6.64 -17.11 -0.18
C LYS A 24 -6.24 -17.96 1.02
N ASP A 25 -6.69 -17.53 2.19
CA ASP A 25 -6.51 -18.23 3.46
C ASP A 25 -5.06 -18.38 3.91
N LYS A 26 -4.18 -17.53 3.37
CA LYS A 26 -2.77 -17.54 3.74
C LYS A 26 -2.36 -16.16 4.23
N ASN A 27 -1.28 -16.13 4.96
CA ASN A 27 -0.68 -14.87 5.42
C ASN A 27 0.41 -14.45 4.45
N PHE A 28 0.27 -13.24 3.93
CA PHE A 28 1.23 -12.67 2.99
C PHE A 28 1.49 -11.23 3.39
N ASN A 29 2.66 -10.74 3.00
CA ASN A 29 2.94 -9.32 3.06
C ASN A 29 2.52 -8.72 1.72
N LEU A 30 1.76 -7.64 1.81
CA LEU A 30 1.32 -6.92 0.61
C LEU A 30 2.27 -5.77 0.33
N GLY A 31 2.47 -5.48 -0.95
CA GLY A 31 3.27 -4.36 -1.36
C GLY A 31 2.57 -3.58 -2.45
N ILE A 32 2.92 -2.30 -2.56
CA ILE A 32 2.42 -1.44 -3.61
C ILE A 32 3.48 -0.38 -3.92
N ARG A 33 3.56 0.01 -5.19
CA ARG A 33 4.51 1.03 -5.59
C ARG A 33 4.04 2.40 -5.15
N ALA A 34 4.99 3.26 -4.80
CA ALA A 34 4.67 4.64 -4.39
C ALA A 34 3.85 5.38 -5.43
N SER A 35 4.11 5.13 -6.72
CA SER A 35 3.40 5.77 -7.82
C SER A 35 1.96 5.27 -7.99
N ASP A 36 1.60 4.18 -7.32
CA ASP A 36 0.25 3.62 -7.38
C ASP A 36 -0.60 4.01 -6.18
N ILE A 37 -0.09 4.89 -5.33
CA ILE A 37 -0.78 5.44 -4.16
C ILE A 37 -0.99 6.94 -4.38
N GLU A 38 -2.18 7.44 -4.09
CA GLU A 38 -2.45 8.87 -4.23
C GLU A 38 -3.24 9.40 -3.04
N LEU A 39 -3.14 10.69 -2.79
CA LEU A 39 -3.95 11.37 -1.78
C LEU A 39 -5.38 11.46 -2.28
N SER A 40 -6.34 11.18 -1.40
CA SER A 40 -7.75 11.18 -1.78
C SER A 40 -8.60 11.46 -0.54
N ASP A 41 -9.57 12.34 -0.67
CA ASP A 41 -10.50 12.65 0.42
C ASP A 41 -11.38 11.46 0.81
N LYS A 42 -11.45 10.46 -0.05
CA LYS A 42 -12.30 9.28 0.15
C LYS A 42 -11.49 8.03 0.49
N GLY A 43 -10.20 8.20 0.69
CA GLY A 43 -9.30 7.07 0.93
C GLY A 43 -9.25 6.65 2.39
N PHE A 44 -8.25 5.84 2.68
CA PHE A 44 -7.99 5.35 4.03
C PHE A 44 -7.04 6.30 4.75
N GLU A 45 -7.29 6.51 6.04
CA GLU A 45 -6.48 7.43 6.84
C GLU A 45 -5.15 6.80 7.26
N PHE A 46 -4.08 7.52 7.03
CA PHE A 46 -2.74 7.17 7.48
C PHE A 46 -2.13 8.37 8.17
N GLU A 47 -1.12 8.10 8.99
CA GLU A 47 -0.40 9.14 9.72
C GLU A 47 0.96 9.39 9.06
N VAL A 48 1.34 10.65 8.94
CA VAL A 48 2.64 11.02 8.39
C VAL A 48 3.73 10.70 9.42
N GLU A 49 4.64 9.82 9.05
CA GLU A 49 5.82 9.50 9.85
C GLU A 49 7.00 10.39 9.47
N LEU A 50 7.14 10.66 8.18
CA LEU A 50 8.23 11.46 7.65
C LEU A 50 7.83 12.01 6.29
N ALA A 51 8.25 13.23 5.99
CA ALA A 51 8.10 13.82 4.66
C ALA A 51 9.47 14.29 4.19
N GLU A 52 9.88 13.82 3.02
CA GLU A 52 11.16 14.19 2.42
C GLU A 52 10.92 14.96 1.13
N ILE A 53 11.52 16.14 1.03
CA ILE A 53 11.44 16.94 -0.20
C ILE A 53 12.71 16.67 -0.99
N SER A 54 12.53 16.24 -2.25
CA SER A 54 13.63 15.94 -3.14
C SER A 54 13.33 16.53 -4.51
N GLY A 55 14.11 17.51 -4.92
CA GLY A 55 13.85 18.20 -6.18
C GLY A 55 12.49 18.88 -6.18
N SER A 56 11.61 18.44 -7.07
CA SER A 56 10.27 19.00 -7.23
C SER A 56 9.17 18.09 -6.68
N GLU A 57 9.54 17.09 -5.89
CA GLU A 57 8.55 16.16 -5.37
C GLU A 57 8.69 15.98 -3.85
N THR A 58 7.66 15.42 -3.25
CA THR A 58 7.63 15.08 -1.82
C THR A 58 7.39 13.59 -1.67
N LEU A 59 8.25 12.92 -0.91
CA LEU A 59 8.05 11.53 -0.52
C LEU A 59 7.44 11.51 0.86
N LEU A 60 6.28 10.88 0.99
CA LEU A 60 5.59 10.73 2.26
C LEU A 60 5.72 9.31 2.76
N HIS A 61 6.25 9.18 3.97
CA HIS A 61 6.29 7.91 4.69
C HIS A 61 5.09 7.89 5.62
N LEU A 62 4.19 6.95 5.41
CA LEU A 62 2.90 6.90 6.09
C LEU A 62 2.75 5.59 6.85
N THR A 63 2.07 5.66 8.00
CA THR A 63 1.82 4.49 8.82
C THR A 63 0.35 4.40 9.21
N ARG A 64 -0.11 3.16 9.37
CA ARG A 64 -1.42 2.85 9.95
C ARG A 64 -1.27 1.54 10.71
N GLY A 65 -1.15 1.63 12.03
CA GLY A 65 -0.80 0.46 12.83
C GLY A 65 0.58 -0.06 12.42
N SER A 66 0.66 -1.33 12.04
CA SER A 66 1.91 -1.93 11.58
C SER A 66 2.13 -1.75 10.08
N ALA A 67 1.17 -1.21 9.36
CA ALA A 67 1.30 -0.97 7.93
C ALA A 67 2.14 0.28 7.67
N LYS A 68 3.07 0.18 6.74
CA LYS A 68 3.93 1.29 6.32
C LYS A 68 3.92 1.37 4.81
N ILE A 69 3.70 2.56 4.29
CA ILE A 69 3.71 2.80 2.86
C ILE A 69 4.46 4.09 2.55
N ILE A 70 4.89 4.21 1.32
CA ILE A 70 5.54 5.43 0.82
C ILE A 70 4.80 5.85 -0.43
N THR A 71 4.44 7.13 -0.51
CA THR A 71 3.86 7.69 -1.72
C THR A 71 4.68 8.89 -2.18
N SER A 72 4.68 9.15 -3.47
CA SER A 72 5.38 10.27 -4.09
C SER A 72 4.35 11.27 -4.62
N ILE A 73 4.52 12.53 -4.25
CA ILE A 73 3.67 13.63 -4.72
C ILE A 73 4.54 14.49 -5.63
N GLU A 74 4.08 14.74 -6.86
CA GLU A 74 4.85 15.46 -7.87
C GLU A 74 4.84 16.98 -7.68
N GLU A 75 4.84 17.41 -6.43
CA GLU A 75 4.98 18.83 -6.08
C GLU A 75 5.57 18.92 -4.69
N VAL A 76 6.12 20.08 -4.37
CA VAL A 76 6.66 20.33 -3.04
C VAL A 76 5.51 20.71 -2.11
N MET A 77 5.28 19.91 -1.10
CA MET A 77 4.23 20.13 -0.10
C MET A 77 4.80 19.95 1.29
N ASN A 78 4.34 20.78 2.21
CA ASN A 78 4.77 20.72 3.60
C ASN A 78 3.79 19.86 4.42
N PHE A 79 4.34 18.89 5.10
CA PHE A 79 3.59 18.03 6.02
C PHE A 79 4.32 18.00 7.36
N ASN A 80 3.57 17.93 8.42
CA ASN A 80 4.13 17.76 9.77
C ASN A 80 4.02 16.28 10.17
N ILE A 81 4.98 15.83 10.97
CA ILE A 81 4.92 14.50 11.56
C ILE A 81 3.63 14.41 12.37
N HIS A 82 2.94 13.28 12.26
CA HIS A 82 1.65 12.99 12.88
C HIS A 82 0.45 13.60 12.19
N ASP A 83 0.63 14.34 11.09
CA ASP A 83 -0.52 14.77 10.28
C ASP A 83 -1.28 13.55 9.79
N LYS A 84 -2.60 13.68 9.71
CA LYS A 84 -3.46 12.63 9.16
C LYS A 84 -3.76 12.94 7.71
N VAL A 85 -3.55 11.95 6.86
CA VAL A 85 -3.87 12.09 5.43
C VAL A 85 -4.67 10.87 5.01
N LYS A 86 -5.48 11.03 3.99
CA LYS A 86 -6.22 9.91 3.40
C LYS A 86 -5.59 9.57 2.06
N ILE A 87 -5.38 8.30 1.85
CA ILE A 87 -4.78 7.81 0.61
C ILE A 87 -5.68 6.76 -0.02
N ASP A 88 -5.57 6.64 -1.31
CA ASP A 88 -6.22 5.59 -2.07
C ASP A 88 -5.17 4.88 -2.91
N PHE A 89 -5.45 3.64 -3.25
CA PHE A 89 -4.54 2.85 -4.07
C PHE A 89 -5.35 1.88 -4.92
N ASN A 90 -4.75 1.52 -6.05
CA ASN A 90 -5.39 0.61 -6.99
C ASN A 90 -5.10 -0.84 -6.56
N ILE A 91 -6.14 -1.55 -6.10
CA ILE A 91 -5.98 -2.93 -5.63
C ILE A 91 -5.44 -3.86 -6.72
N ASN A 92 -5.62 -3.50 -7.99
CA ASN A 92 -5.11 -4.29 -9.10
C ASN A 92 -3.60 -4.13 -9.29
N LYS A 93 -2.97 -3.26 -8.52
CA LYS A 93 -1.51 -3.02 -8.54
C LYS A 93 -0.81 -3.59 -7.31
N LEU A 94 -1.51 -4.33 -6.48
CA LEU A 94 -0.93 -4.94 -5.29
C LEU A 94 0.00 -6.10 -5.64
N TYR A 95 1.07 -6.23 -4.86
CA TYR A 95 1.96 -7.38 -4.89
C TYR A 95 1.74 -8.19 -3.63
N ALA A 96 1.97 -9.48 -3.70
CA ALA A 96 1.93 -10.34 -2.52
C ALA A 96 3.29 -11.02 -2.36
N PHE A 97 3.86 -10.92 -1.17
CA PHE A 97 5.13 -11.54 -0.82
C PHE A 97 4.89 -12.56 0.27
N GLU A 98 5.57 -13.69 0.20
CA GLU A 98 5.56 -14.65 1.31
C GLU A 98 6.23 -14.04 2.52
N GLU A 99 6.00 -14.62 3.68
CA GLU A 99 6.62 -14.11 4.92
C GLU A 99 8.15 -14.08 4.83
N SER A 100 8.74 -14.93 3.99
CA SER A 100 10.18 -14.95 3.74
C SER A 100 10.67 -13.79 2.86
N GLY A 101 9.75 -13.03 2.26
CA GLY A 101 10.09 -11.94 1.35
C GLY A 101 10.09 -12.31 -0.13
N ILE A 102 9.82 -13.59 -0.44
CA ILE A 102 9.76 -14.04 -1.84
C ILE A 102 8.46 -13.56 -2.48
N LEU A 103 8.55 -13.01 -3.67
CA LEU A 103 7.37 -12.55 -4.40
C LEU A 103 6.49 -13.75 -4.78
N ALA A 104 5.24 -13.74 -4.34
CA ALA A 104 4.28 -14.81 -4.62
C ALA A 104 3.38 -14.47 -5.80
N SER A 105 3.02 -13.20 -5.98
CA SER A 105 2.14 -12.76 -7.06
C SER A 105 2.35 -11.27 -7.35
N SER A 106 2.18 -10.90 -8.60
CA SER A 106 2.34 -9.50 -9.03
C SER A 106 1.18 -9.08 -9.92
N PRO A 107 0.95 -7.75 -10.07
CA PRO A 107 -0.08 -7.22 -10.96
C PRO A 107 0.14 -7.57 -12.43
N PHE A 108 1.37 -7.93 -12.79
CA PHE A 108 1.71 -8.26 -14.18
C PHE A 108 1.53 -9.73 -14.51
N GLY A 109 0.95 -10.50 -13.57
CA GLY A 109 0.71 -11.91 -13.74
C GLY A 109 1.93 -12.76 -13.46
N GLY A 110 1.70 -14.04 -13.14
CA GLY A 110 2.75 -14.97 -12.83
C GLY A 110 3.48 -14.65 -11.55
N SER A 111 4.48 -15.44 -11.25
CA SER A 111 5.35 -15.20 -10.11
C SER A 111 6.76 -14.98 -10.61
N TYR A 112 7.50 -14.14 -9.92
CA TYR A 112 8.92 -13.95 -10.20
C TYR A 112 9.72 -14.90 -9.31
N VAL A 113 10.74 -15.44 -9.87
CA VAL A 113 11.61 -16.37 -9.16
C VAL A 113 12.99 -15.77 -8.98
#